data_9c43da82f00ce876dd1e70852207e663
#
_entry.id   9c43da82f00ce876dd1e70852207e663
#
_cell.length_a   1.000
_cell.length_b   1.000
_cell.length_c   1.000
_cell.angle_alpha   90.00
_cell.angle_beta   90.00
_cell.angle_gamma   90.00
#
_symmetry.space_group_name_H-M   'P 1'
#
loop_
_entity.id
_entity.type
_entity.pdbx_description
1 polymer ?
#
loop_
_entity_poly.entity_id
_entity_poly.type
_entity_poly.pdbx_seq_one_letter_code
_entity_poly.pdbx_strand_id
1 'polypeptide(L)'
;MLLPFLLSAVLVLSTGTIKGSIAPPEKAKITKPVQVVVFSGDYVNVYLAEVQKRVDNYWEEFRRLFIEDKEAFLHFRERAQVQALEFTLNRMRFDDPENIARFVHTTTNNSFEFHSVPQGECKVVALVTIGGEDFVWSDSVILRNETPAFVLLKPTP
;
A
#
# COMPACT_ATOMS: atom_id res chain seq x y z
N MET A 1 46.32 -20.36 21.87
CA MET A 1 45.09 -20.68 21.12
C MET A 1 44.10 -19.53 21.29
N LEU A 2 44.05 -18.63 20.32
CA LEU A 2 43.15 -17.47 20.34
C LEU A 2 41.87 -17.91 19.65
N LEU A 3 40.76 -17.96 20.41
CA LEU A 3 39.41 -18.12 19.85
C LEU A 3 39.04 -16.80 19.13
N PRO A 4 38.61 -16.86 17.87
CA PRO A 4 38.04 -15.66 17.24
C PRO A 4 36.68 -15.42 17.86
N PHE A 5 36.54 -14.25 18.53
CA PHE A 5 35.23 -13.69 18.85
C PHE A 5 34.55 -13.38 17.54
N LEU A 6 33.60 -14.22 17.14
CA LEU A 6 32.61 -13.87 16.13
C LEU A 6 31.73 -12.76 16.71
N LEU A 7 32.06 -11.52 16.39
CA LEU A 7 31.15 -10.39 16.55
C LEU A 7 29.98 -10.64 15.59
N SER A 8 28.90 -11.23 16.10
CA SER A 8 27.61 -11.20 15.40
C SER A 8 27.17 -9.75 15.40
N ALA A 9 27.41 -9.08 14.27
CA ALA A 9 26.82 -7.76 14.04
C ALA A 9 25.30 -7.98 13.91
N VAL A 10 24.58 -7.71 14.99
CA VAL A 10 23.10 -7.60 14.94
C VAL A 10 22.82 -6.36 14.11
N LEU A 11 22.43 -6.56 12.86
CA LEU A 11 21.89 -5.51 12.00
C LEU A 11 20.56 -5.07 12.62
N VAL A 12 20.61 -4.00 13.41
CA VAL A 12 19.40 -3.31 13.87
C VAL A 12 18.85 -2.57 12.65
N LEU A 13 17.80 -3.13 12.04
CA LEU A 13 17.06 -2.42 10.99
C LEU A 13 16.47 -1.16 11.61
N SER A 14 16.89 0.00 11.11
CA SER A 14 16.30 1.28 11.47
C SER A 14 14.84 1.32 11.01
N THR A 15 13.97 1.77 11.89
CA THR A 15 12.53 1.90 11.63
C THR A 15 12.08 3.34 11.80
N GLY A 16 10.92 3.68 11.27
CA GLY A 16 10.32 4.99 11.38
C GLY A 16 8.81 4.92 11.54
N THR A 17 8.20 6.10 11.68
CA THR A 17 6.76 6.27 11.84
C THR A 17 6.19 6.99 10.62
N ILE A 18 5.04 6.52 10.12
CA ILE A 18 4.23 7.19 9.10
C ILE A 18 2.93 7.63 9.75
N LYS A 19 2.63 8.92 9.61
CA LYS A 19 1.34 9.50 10.01
C LYS A 19 0.65 10.08 8.80
N GLY A 20 -0.66 9.91 8.71
CA GLY A 20 -1.35 10.44 7.56
C GLY A 20 -2.84 10.60 7.74
N SER A 21 -3.43 11.15 6.70
CA SER A 21 -4.86 11.31 6.56
C SER A 21 -5.31 11.01 5.13
N ILE A 22 -6.61 10.72 5.00
CA ILE A 22 -7.24 10.40 3.74
C ILE A 22 -8.20 11.55 3.40
N ALA A 23 -7.98 12.17 2.23
CA ALA A 23 -8.93 13.12 1.69
C ALA A 23 -10.10 12.37 1.05
N PRO A 24 -11.35 12.59 1.50
CA PRO A 24 -12.51 11.91 0.94
C PRO A 24 -12.70 12.27 -0.54
N PRO A 25 -13.27 11.34 -1.36
CA PRO A 25 -13.58 11.65 -2.74
C PRO A 25 -14.69 12.70 -2.82
N GLU A 26 -14.66 13.55 -3.85
CA GLU A 26 -15.63 14.62 -4.02
C GLU A 26 -17.07 14.11 -4.20
N LYS A 27 -17.22 12.93 -4.82
CA LYS A 27 -18.52 12.37 -5.21
C LYS A 27 -19.13 11.39 -4.23
N ALA A 28 -18.42 11.01 -3.17
CA ALA A 28 -18.89 10.01 -2.24
C ALA A 28 -18.46 10.33 -0.80
N LYS A 29 -19.40 10.15 0.13
CA LYS A 29 -19.07 10.24 1.55
C LYS A 29 -18.55 8.89 2.05
N ILE A 30 -17.43 8.91 2.73
CA ILE A 30 -16.89 7.70 3.38
C ILE A 30 -17.75 7.39 4.61
N THR A 31 -18.51 6.30 4.53
CA THR A 31 -19.42 5.85 5.60
C THR A 31 -18.97 4.55 6.26
N LYS A 32 -17.95 3.92 5.72
CA LYS A 32 -17.39 2.64 6.21
C LYS A 32 -15.93 2.83 6.65
N PRO A 33 -15.42 1.95 7.51
CA PRO A 33 -14.00 1.93 7.85
C PRO A 33 -13.14 1.76 6.61
N VAL A 34 -12.05 2.52 6.54
CA VAL A 34 -11.07 2.44 5.46
C VAL A 34 -9.90 1.58 5.90
N GLN A 35 -9.54 0.61 5.09
CA GLN A 35 -8.33 -0.18 5.29
C GLN A 35 -7.13 0.59 4.72
N VAL A 36 -6.10 0.78 5.52
CA VAL A 36 -4.84 1.38 5.10
C VAL A 36 -3.72 0.36 5.29
N VAL A 37 -2.89 0.22 4.28
CA VAL A 37 -1.77 -0.73 4.26
C VAL A 37 -0.50 0.02 3.91
N VAL A 38 0.59 -0.31 4.56
CA VAL A 38 1.92 0.14 4.18
C VAL A 38 2.76 -1.03 3.67
N PHE A 39 3.31 -0.87 2.49
CA PHE A 39 4.33 -1.76 1.93
C PHE A 39 5.71 -1.13 2.09
N SER A 40 6.69 -1.93 2.48
CA SER A 40 8.08 -1.50 2.63
C SER A 40 9.03 -2.50 1.97
N GLY A 41 10.23 -2.06 1.64
CA GLY A 41 11.27 -2.91 1.06
C GLY A 41 10.81 -3.61 -0.22
N ASP A 42 11.07 -4.90 -0.32
CA ASP A 42 10.74 -5.70 -1.51
C ASP A 42 9.24 -5.79 -1.81
N TYR A 43 8.39 -5.62 -0.80
CA TYR A 43 6.93 -5.64 -1.00
C TYR A 43 6.41 -4.47 -1.81
N VAL A 44 7.11 -3.33 -1.83
CA VAL A 44 6.80 -2.22 -2.74
C VAL A 44 6.90 -2.69 -4.20
N ASN A 45 7.98 -3.37 -4.53
CA ASN A 45 8.19 -3.90 -5.87
C ASN A 45 7.19 -5.01 -6.23
N VAL A 46 6.86 -5.88 -5.28
CA VAL A 46 5.82 -6.91 -5.47
C VAL A 46 4.48 -6.27 -5.81
N TYR A 47 4.06 -5.28 -5.03
CA TYR A 47 2.80 -4.56 -5.27
C TYR A 47 2.77 -3.88 -6.63
N LEU A 48 3.81 -3.10 -6.96
CA LEU A 48 3.87 -2.37 -8.23
C LEU A 48 3.91 -3.31 -9.43
N ALA A 49 4.64 -4.42 -9.34
CA ALA A 49 4.71 -5.43 -10.40
C ALA A 49 3.35 -6.13 -10.61
N GLU A 50 2.63 -6.44 -9.53
CA GLU A 50 1.28 -7.02 -9.62
C GLU A 50 0.25 -6.04 -10.21
N VAL A 51 0.31 -4.76 -9.85
CA VAL A 51 -0.54 -3.73 -10.49
C VAL A 51 -0.29 -3.69 -11.99
N GLN A 52 0.98 -3.59 -12.40
CA GLN A 52 1.35 -3.48 -13.81
C GLN A 52 0.93 -4.71 -14.60
N LYS A 53 1.20 -5.90 -14.10
CA LYS A 53 0.80 -7.16 -14.73
C LYS A 53 -0.71 -7.24 -14.96
N ARG A 54 -1.52 -6.85 -13.99
CA ARG A 54 -2.99 -6.89 -14.09
C ARG A 54 -3.52 -5.82 -15.04
N VAL A 55 -2.96 -4.62 -15.01
CA VAL A 55 -3.30 -3.56 -15.97
C VAL A 55 -2.98 -4.00 -17.40
N ASP A 56 -1.81 -4.59 -17.63
CA ASP A 56 -1.42 -5.08 -18.95
C ASP A 56 -2.36 -6.18 -19.45
N ASN A 57 -2.75 -7.12 -18.58
CA ASN A 57 -3.70 -8.18 -18.93
C ASN A 57 -5.08 -7.61 -19.28
N TYR A 58 -5.57 -6.65 -18.51
CA TYR A 58 -6.84 -5.98 -18.80
C TYR A 58 -6.76 -5.19 -20.12
N TRP A 59 -5.64 -4.51 -20.37
CA TRP A 59 -5.43 -3.78 -21.61
C TRP A 59 -5.46 -4.70 -22.83
N GLU A 60 -4.82 -5.84 -22.78
CA GLU A 60 -4.85 -6.82 -23.87
C GLU A 60 -6.25 -7.34 -24.13
N GLU A 61 -7.00 -7.66 -23.07
CA GLU A 61 -8.33 -8.23 -23.18
C GLU A 61 -9.40 -7.24 -23.59
N PHE A 62 -9.35 -6.01 -23.06
CA PHE A 62 -10.40 -4.99 -23.18
C PHE A 62 -9.97 -3.73 -23.92
N ARG A 63 -8.91 -3.77 -24.71
CA ARG A 63 -8.34 -2.59 -25.38
C ARG A 63 -9.36 -1.75 -26.14
N ARG A 64 -10.26 -2.37 -26.89
CA ARG A 64 -11.30 -1.67 -27.66
C ARG A 64 -12.22 -0.85 -26.75
N LEU A 65 -12.67 -1.47 -25.67
CA LEU A 65 -13.50 -0.80 -24.67
C LEU A 65 -12.78 0.42 -24.07
N PHE A 66 -11.51 0.28 -23.73
CA PHE A 66 -10.73 1.35 -23.07
C PHE A 66 -10.44 2.54 -24.01
N ILE A 67 -10.30 2.29 -25.32
CA ILE A 67 -10.14 3.35 -26.32
C ILE A 67 -11.43 4.18 -26.45
N GLU A 68 -12.58 3.53 -26.37
CA GLU A 68 -13.89 4.16 -26.51
C GLU A 68 -14.36 4.79 -25.18
N ASP A 69 -13.99 4.20 -24.05
CA ASP A 69 -14.43 4.61 -22.71
C ASP A 69 -13.26 4.66 -21.72
N LYS A 70 -12.77 5.87 -21.46
CA LYS A 70 -11.69 6.11 -20.50
C LYS A 70 -12.08 5.79 -19.05
N GLU A 71 -13.35 6.00 -18.70
CA GLU A 71 -13.82 5.70 -17.34
C GLU A 71 -13.77 4.20 -17.06
N ALA A 72 -14.08 3.36 -18.06
CA ALA A 72 -13.92 1.93 -17.96
C ALA A 72 -12.46 1.55 -17.67
N PHE A 73 -11.48 2.16 -18.34
CA PHE A 73 -10.07 1.92 -18.07
C PHE A 73 -9.68 2.29 -16.63
N LEU A 74 -10.11 3.44 -16.14
CA LEU A 74 -9.82 3.89 -14.77
C LEU A 74 -10.41 2.91 -13.74
N HIS A 75 -11.61 2.41 -13.97
CA HIS A 75 -12.27 1.42 -13.12
C HIS A 75 -11.49 0.10 -13.07
N PHE A 76 -11.05 -0.42 -14.21
CA PHE A 76 -10.22 -1.62 -14.27
C PHE A 76 -8.84 -1.41 -13.62
N ARG A 77 -8.25 -0.22 -13.74
CA ARG A 77 -7.00 0.13 -13.06
C ARG A 77 -7.15 0.09 -11.53
N GLU A 78 -8.24 0.64 -11.00
CA GLU A 78 -8.55 0.56 -9.57
C GLU A 78 -8.72 -0.88 -9.11
N ARG A 79 -9.43 -1.69 -9.89
CA ARG A 79 -9.58 -3.12 -9.61
C ARG A 79 -8.24 -3.85 -9.60
N ALA A 80 -7.34 -3.51 -10.51
CA ALA A 80 -5.98 -4.06 -10.54
C ALA A 80 -5.22 -3.71 -9.25
N GLN A 81 -5.36 -2.48 -8.75
CA GLN A 81 -4.75 -2.05 -7.49
C GLN A 81 -5.30 -2.82 -6.29
N VAL A 82 -6.61 -3.05 -6.22
CA VAL A 82 -7.26 -3.86 -5.17
C VAL A 82 -6.72 -5.29 -5.17
N GLN A 83 -6.67 -5.92 -6.34
CA GLN A 83 -6.18 -7.28 -6.49
C GLN A 83 -4.69 -7.40 -6.15
N ALA A 84 -3.88 -6.42 -6.55
CA ALA A 84 -2.46 -6.38 -6.22
C ALA A 84 -2.23 -6.16 -4.71
N LEU A 85 -3.06 -5.35 -4.06
CA LEU A 85 -3.03 -5.17 -2.61
C LEU A 85 -3.30 -6.49 -1.89
N GLU A 86 -4.36 -7.19 -2.25
CA GLU A 86 -4.71 -8.48 -1.66
C GLU A 86 -3.62 -9.53 -1.89
N PHE A 87 -3.07 -9.61 -3.09
CA PHE A 87 -1.98 -10.51 -3.41
C PHE A 87 -0.74 -10.25 -2.53
N THR A 88 -0.35 -8.99 -2.43
CA THR A 88 0.85 -8.60 -1.66
C THR A 88 0.64 -8.82 -0.16
N LEU A 89 -0.54 -8.49 0.37
CA LEU A 89 -0.89 -8.77 1.77
C LEU A 89 -0.86 -10.27 2.09
N ASN A 90 -1.39 -11.10 1.20
CA ASN A 90 -1.37 -12.55 1.40
C ASN A 90 0.06 -13.10 1.41
N ARG A 91 0.93 -12.55 0.57
CA ARG A 91 2.36 -12.89 0.58
C ARG A 91 3.05 -12.47 1.87
N MET A 92 2.76 -11.27 2.37
CA MET A 92 3.28 -10.81 3.66
C MET A 92 2.80 -11.68 4.81
N ARG A 93 1.54 -12.11 4.82
CA ARG A 93 1.00 -13.03 5.83
C ARG A 93 1.67 -14.39 5.79
N PHE A 94 1.98 -14.87 4.61
CA PHE A 94 2.69 -16.14 4.43
C PHE A 94 4.14 -16.03 4.91
N ASP A 95 4.83 -14.95 4.57
CA ASP A 95 6.25 -14.75 4.89
C ASP A 95 6.46 -14.47 6.39
N ASP A 96 5.59 -13.67 7.00
CA ASP A 96 5.70 -13.25 8.41
C ASP A 96 4.31 -13.02 9.04
N PRO A 97 3.61 -14.10 9.40
CA PRO A 97 2.25 -14.00 9.94
C PRO A 97 2.16 -13.27 11.27
N GLU A 98 3.24 -13.21 12.05
CA GLU A 98 3.23 -12.58 13.38
C GLU A 98 3.26 -11.05 13.30
N ASN A 99 3.85 -10.48 12.25
CA ASN A 99 4.08 -9.04 12.12
C ASN A 99 3.10 -8.33 11.16
N ILE A 100 2.20 -9.05 10.50
CA ILE A 100 1.30 -8.46 9.50
C ILE A 100 0.44 -7.31 10.06
N ALA A 101 0.02 -7.41 11.31
CA ALA A 101 -0.83 -6.39 11.95
C ALA A 101 -0.15 -5.01 12.06
N ARG A 102 1.19 -4.96 12.01
CA ARG A 102 1.95 -3.71 12.05
C ARG A 102 1.84 -2.90 10.76
N PHE A 103 1.46 -3.54 9.66
CA PHE A 103 1.39 -2.97 8.32
C PHE A 103 -0.04 -2.72 7.83
N VAL A 104 -1.03 -3.02 8.66
CA VAL A 104 -2.45 -2.85 8.33
C VAL A 104 -3.14 -2.04 9.43
N HIS A 105 -3.85 -0.99 9.02
CA HIS A 105 -4.61 -0.14 9.91
C HIS A 105 -6.03 0.06 9.36
N THR A 106 -7.04 -0.02 10.23
CA THR A 106 -8.41 0.31 9.87
C THR A 106 -8.81 1.60 10.55
N THR A 107 -9.21 2.60 9.77
CA THR A 107 -9.58 3.92 10.30
C THR A 107 -11.04 4.25 10.04
N THR A 108 -11.67 4.90 11.03
CA THR A 108 -13.04 5.44 10.94
C THR A 108 -13.08 6.96 10.88
N ASN A 109 -11.95 7.63 11.14
CA ASN A 109 -11.81 9.09 11.18
C ASN A 109 -10.88 9.66 10.11
N ASN A 110 -10.54 8.86 9.10
CA ASN A 110 -9.64 9.22 8.00
C ASN A 110 -8.19 9.53 8.42
N SER A 111 -7.80 9.21 9.63
CA SER A 111 -6.42 9.35 10.12
C SER A 111 -5.82 7.97 10.36
N PHE A 112 -4.53 7.84 10.08
CA PHE A 112 -3.80 6.60 10.31
C PHE A 112 -2.38 6.86 10.80
N GLU A 113 -1.83 5.86 11.46
CA GLU A 113 -0.46 5.89 11.97
C GLU A 113 0.15 4.49 11.92
N PHE A 114 1.37 4.38 11.40
CA PHE A 114 2.16 3.16 11.40
C PHE A 114 3.45 3.39 12.16
N HIS A 115 3.75 2.49 13.08
CA HIS A 115 4.97 2.49 13.88
C HIS A 115 5.91 1.37 13.46
N SER A 116 7.20 1.58 13.69
CA SER A 116 8.22 0.56 13.45
C SER A 116 8.23 0.05 12.00
N VAL A 117 8.01 0.95 11.06
CA VAL A 117 8.10 0.64 9.63
C VAL A 117 9.57 0.67 9.21
N PRO A 118 10.08 -0.33 8.50
CA PRO A 118 11.45 -0.31 7.98
C PRO A 118 11.73 0.93 7.16
N GLN A 119 12.93 1.52 7.35
CA GLN A 119 13.36 2.69 6.59
C GLN A 119 13.51 2.37 5.11
N GLY A 120 13.41 3.40 4.28
CA GLY A 120 13.51 3.33 2.84
C GLY A 120 12.21 3.73 2.16
N GLU A 121 12.07 3.31 0.91
CA GLU A 121 10.87 3.56 0.13
C GLU A 121 9.70 2.73 0.66
N CYS A 122 8.58 3.42 0.89
CA CYS A 122 7.32 2.81 1.31
C CYS A 122 6.20 3.22 0.36
N LYS A 123 5.21 2.34 0.23
CA LYS A 123 3.96 2.62 -0.49
C LYS A 123 2.80 2.50 0.49
N VAL A 124 2.03 3.57 0.64
CA VAL A 124 0.82 3.57 1.45
C VAL A 124 -0.38 3.46 0.53
N VAL A 125 -1.24 2.49 0.78
CA VAL A 125 -2.44 2.22 -0.03
C VAL A 125 -3.64 2.15 0.89
N ALA A 126 -4.67 2.91 0.59
CA ALA A 126 -5.94 2.86 1.30
C ALA A 126 -7.05 2.35 0.37
N LEU A 127 -7.97 1.60 0.92
CA LEU A 127 -9.08 0.97 0.20
C LEU A 127 -10.37 1.05 1.01
N VAL A 128 -11.45 1.41 0.34
CA VAL A 128 -12.82 1.23 0.84
C VAL A 128 -13.75 0.90 -0.33
N THR A 129 -14.70 0.02 -0.09
CA THR A 129 -15.77 -0.29 -1.04
C THR A 129 -17.08 0.33 -0.57
N ILE A 130 -17.68 1.20 -1.36
CA ILE A 130 -18.93 1.90 -1.06
C ILE A 130 -19.90 1.66 -2.22
N GLY A 131 -21.06 1.07 -1.93
CA GLY A 131 -22.07 0.82 -2.94
C GLY A 131 -21.61 -0.07 -4.09
N GLY A 132 -20.68 -1.02 -3.83
CA GLY A 132 -20.11 -1.92 -4.84
C GLY A 132 -18.99 -1.29 -5.67
N GLU A 133 -18.62 -0.04 -5.41
CA GLU A 133 -17.52 0.65 -6.07
C GLU A 133 -16.29 0.73 -5.15
N ASP A 134 -15.12 0.38 -5.68
CA ASP A 134 -13.86 0.45 -4.96
C ASP A 134 -13.23 1.84 -5.10
N PHE A 135 -12.84 2.39 -3.95
CA PHE A 135 -12.07 3.64 -3.89
C PHE A 135 -10.67 3.31 -3.36
N VAL A 136 -9.67 3.67 -4.13
CA VAL A 136 -8.27 3.40 -3.81
C VAL A 136 -7.48 4.71 -3.79
N TRP A 137 -6.71 4.90 -2.73
CA TRP A 137 -5.72 5.97 -2.62
C TRP A 137 -4.36 5.35 -2.49
N SER A 138 -3.36 5.96 -3.08
CA SER A 138 -1.99 5.50 -2.88
C SER A 138 -1.00 6.65 -3.00
N ASP A 139 0.05 6.58 -2.22
CA ASP A 139 1.18 7.49 -2.30
C ASP A 139 2.47 6.79 -1.88
N SER A 140 3.57 7.31 -2.34
CA SER A 140 4.91 6.85 -1.97
C SER A 140 5.52 7.79 -0.95
N VAL A 141 6.23 7.24 0.02
CA VAL A 141 6.94 7.99 1.04
C VAL A 141 8.30 7.37 1.28
N ILE A 142 9.30 8.21 1.52
CA ILE A 142 10.65 7.76 1.88
C ILE A 142 10.85 8.01 3.37
N LEU A 143 10.99 6.92 4.13
CA LEU A 143 11.32 7.00 5.55
C LEU A 143 12.83 7.14 5.72
N ARG A 144 13.23 8.25 6.36
CA ARG A 144 14.62 8.54 6.69
C ARG A 144 14.73 8.89 8.16
N ASN A 145 15.64 8.22 8.86
CA ASN A 145 15.87 8.44 10.28
C ASN A 145 14.62 8.23 11.15
N GLU A 146 14.67 8.58 12.42
CA GLU A 146 13.57 8.42 13.37
C GLU A 146 12.46 9.47 13.23
N THR A 147 12.57 10.36 12.23
CA THR A 147 11.61 11.45 12.02
C THR A 147 10.31 10.91 11.41
N PRO A 148 9.12 11.27 11.97
CA PRO A 148 7.86 10.88 11.37
C PRO A 148 7.69 11.44 9.95
N ALA A 149 7.27 10.61 9.01
CA ALA A 149 6.85 11.05 7.69
C ALA A 149 5.33 11.29 7.68
N PHE A 150 4.90 12.36 7.01
CA PHE A 150 3.48 12.72 6.90
C PHE A 150 2.99 12.50 5.48
N VAL A 151 1.83 11.86 5.35
CA VAL A 151 1.22 11.53 4.06
C VAL A 151 -0.22 12.00 4.03
N LEU A 152 -0.59 12.74 2.98
CA LEU A 152 -1.97 13.03 2.65
C LEU A 152 -2.38 12.22 1.42
N LEU A 153 -3.19 11.21 1.62
CA LEU A 153 -3.75 10.42 0.53
C LEU A 153 -4.88 11.19 -0.15
N LYS A 154 -4.68 11.56 -1.39
CA LYS A 154 -5.66 12.25 -2.22
C LYS A 154 -6.34 11.27 -3.16
N PRO A 155 -7.63 11.51 -3.53
CA PRO A 155 -8.27 10.72 -4.56
C PRO A 155 -7.46 10.77 -5.85
N THR A 156 -7.36 9.64 -6.54
CA THR A 156 -6.77 9.61 -7.88
C THR A 156 -7.70 10.33 -8.84
N PRO A 157 -7.21 11.29 -9.61
CA PRO A 157 -8.03 11.99 -10.58
C PRO A 157 -8.51 11.08 -11.71
#